data_07b4be3c9c5fd7121486fe12f98cb781
#
_entry.id   07b4be3c9c5fd7121486fe12f98cb781
#
_cell.length_a   1.000
_cell.length_b   1.000
_cell.length_c   1.000
_cell.angle_alpha   90.00
_cell.angle_beta   90.00
_cell.angle_gamma   90.00
#
_symmetry.space_group_name_H-M   'P 1'
#
loop_
_entity.id
_entity.type
_entity.pdbx_description
1 polymer ?
#
loop_
_entity_poly.entity_id
_entity_poly.type
_entity_poly.pdbx_seq_one_letter_code
_entity_poly.pdbx_strand_id
1 'polypeptide(L)'
;GLKAFKLKNGLSVYIWEDESKSDVFGLVGVRAGSINDPEEYTGLAHYLEHVMFKGTDKIGALNWTEEEPIYKEIIAKYDQMAEEADPAKKEAISKEINELTVKAGKLGLPNEYSNLMESMGAKGVNAGTYYDWTFYHSSFPAYQINKWLEISSQRFLHPVFRSFQSELENVYEEYNRSQDDQGRAQNQFVMEKAFEGHPYSRSIIGLPEHLKNPRLSKL
;
A
#
# COMPACT_ATOMS: atom_id res chain seq x y z
N GLY A 1 7.09 20.47 -24.53
CA GLY A 1 8.36 20.09 -23.91
C GLY A 1 8.19 19.78 -22.43
N LEU A 2 9.22 19.20 -21.78
CA LEU A 2 9.21 18.90 -20.36
C LEU A 2 9.29 20.17 -19.50
N LYS A 3 8.32 20.37 -18.61
CA LYS A 3 8.36 21.37 -17.54
C LYS A 3 8.69 20.67 -16.22
N ALA A 4 9.62 21.21 -15.43
CA ALA A 4 10.02 20.66 -14.13
C ALA A 4 10.11 21.80 -13.11
N PHE A 5 9.54 21.58 -11.92
CA PHE A 5 9.60 22.53 -10.80
C PHE A 5 9.40 21.83 -9.46
N LYS A 6 9.69 22.55 -8.37
CA LYS A 6 9.44 22.06 -7.00
C LYS A 6 8.33 22.86 -6.33
N LEU A 7 7.45 22.17 -5.60
CA LEU A 7 6.51 22.83 -4.70
C LEU A 7 7.20 23.24 -3.39
N LYS A 8 6.54 24.12 -2.61
CA LYS A 8 7.08 24.61 -1.32
C LYS A 8 7.39 23.50 -0.31
N ASN A 9 6.67 22.38 -0.38
CA ASN A 9 6.89 21.20 0.48
C ASN A 9 8.02 20.27 -0.02
N GLY A 10 8.70 20.64 -1.12
CA GLY A 10 9.81 19.86 -1.70
C GLY A 10 9.41 18.86 -2.76
N LEU A 11 8.10 18.66 -3.02
CA LEU A 11 7.63 17.75 -4.07
C LEU A 11 8.12 18.23 -5.45
N SER A 12 8.81 17.36 -6.17
CA SER A 12 9.21 17.61 -7.57
C SER A 12 8.07 17.26 -8.49
N VAL A 13 7.73 18.20 -9.39
CA VAL A 13 6.67 18.02 -10.39
C VAL A 13 7.28 18.05 -11.77
N TYR A 14 6.89 17.10 -12.61
CA TYR A 14 7.28 16.98 -14.00
C TYR A 14 6.04 16.93 -14.85
N ILE A 15 5.94 17.81 -15.87
CA ILE A 15 4.82 17.88 -16.79
C ILE A 15 5.35 17.79 -18.21
N TRP A 16 4.87 16.80 -18.94
CA TRP A 16 5.10 16.68 -20.39
C TRP A 16 3.77 16.91 -21.10
N GLU A 17 3.66 18.01 -21.83
CA GLU A 17 2.47 18.34 -22.61
C GLU A 17 2.53 17.68 -23.99
N ASP A 18 1.47 16.96 -24.34
CA ASP A 18 1.22 16.37 -25.66
C ASP A 18 -0.22 16.70 -26.09
N GLU A 19 -0.37 17.74 -26.91
CA GLU A 19 -1.67 18.22 -27.39
C GLU A 19 -2.39 17.24 -28.32
N SER A 20 -1.71 16.17 -28.77
CA SER A 20 -2.31 15.11 -29.58
C SER A 20 -3.14 14.11 -28.75
N LYS A 21 -3.06 14.18 -27.41
CA LYS A 21 -3.73 13.27 -26.48
C LYS A 21 -4.87 13.95 -25.74
N SER A 22 -5.96 13.22 -25.58
CA SER A 22 -7.12 13.63 -24.76
C SER A 22 -7.00 13.15 -23.29
N ASP A 23 -6.11 12.21 -23.03
CA ASP A 23 -5.90 11.59 -21.74
C ASP A 23 -4.57 12.02 -21.12
N VAL A 24 -4.55 12.06 -19.80
CA VAL A 24 -3.35 12.30 -19.00
C VAL A 24 -2.90 10.97 -18.38
N PHE A 25 -1.62 10.69 -18.44
CA PHE A 25 -0.98 9.68 -17.60
C PHE A 25 -0.42 10.37 -16.36
N GLY A 26 -1.04 10.09 -15.22
CA GLY A 26 -0.61 10.59 -13.91
C GLY A 26 0.19 9.54 -13.15
N LEU A 27 1.33 9.95 -12.59
CA LEU A 27 2.17 9.08 -11.77
C LEU A 27 2.65 9.85 -10.53
N VAL A 28 2.56 9.21 -9.37
CA VAL A 28 3.19 9.66 -8.13
C VAL A 28 4.28 8.67 -7.77
N GLY A 29 5.54 9.12 -7.72
CA GLY A 29 6.68 8.33 -7.30
C GLY A 29 7.12 8.70 -5.89
N VAL A 30 7.31 7.69 -5.04
CA VAL A 30 7.80 7.83 -3.67
C VAL A 30 9.20 7.22 -3.59
N ARG A 31 10.16 7.96 -3.06
CA ARG A 31 11.56 7.50 -2.88
C ARG A 31 11.67 6.62 -1.63
N ALA A 32 10.87 5.59 -1.59
CA ALA A 32 10.90 4.53 -0.58
C ALA A 32 10.49 3.23 -1.25
N GLY A 33 11.18 2.16 -0.98
CA GLY A 33 10.94 0.82 -1.49
C GLY A 33 11.49 -0.21 -0.53
N SER A 34 11.65 -1.45 -0.97
CA SER A 34 12.02 -2.57 -0.09
C SER A 34 13.40 -2.42 0.58
N ILE A 35 14.28 -1.55 0.09
CA ILE A 35 15.54 -1.20 0.76
C ILE A 35 15.31 -0.55 2.13
N ASN A 36 14.17 0.10 2.31
CA ASN A 36 13.80 0.80 3.54
C ASN A 36 13.12 -0.11 4.56
N ASP A 37 12.78 -1.35 4.17
CA ASP A 37 12.18 -2.30 5.10
C ASP A 37 13.16 -2.64 6.23
N PRO A 38 12.72 -2.63 7.50
CA PRO A 38 13.50 -3.19 8.60
C PRO A 38 13.84 -4.66 8.35
N GLU A 39 14.99 -5.13 8.85
CA GLU A 39 15.42 -6.52 8.64
C GLU A 39 14.44 -7.54 9.20
N GLU A 40 13.77 -7.20 10.31
CA GLU A 40 12.79 -8.04 10.99
C GLU A 40 11.36 -7.95 10.41
N TYR A 41 11.14 -7.05 9.42
CA TYR A 41 9.82 -6.78 8.82
C TYR A 41 9.94 -6.52 7.32
N THR A 42 10.54 -7.45 6.58
CA THR A 42 10.65 -7.33 5.11
C THR A 42 9.29 -7.44 4.43
N GLY A 43 9.12 -6.75 3.30
CA GLY A 43 7.87 -6.70 2.55
C GLY A 43 6.93 -5.58 2.97
N LEU A 44 7.31 -4.72 3.94
CA LEU A 44 6.47 -3.60 4.40
C LEU A 44 6.19 -2.58 3.31
N ALA A 45 7.19 -2.21 2.49
CA ALA A 45 7.00 -1.26 1.40
C ALA A 45 5.99 -1.77 0.36
N HIS A 46 6.07 -3.06 0.01
CA HIS A 46 5.12 -3.70 -0.91
C HIS A 46 3.73 -3.82 -0.28
N TYR A 47 3.67 -4.19 0.99
CA TYR A 47 2.41 -4.27 1.71
C TYR A 47 1.75 -2.88 1.88
N LEU A 48 2.53 -1.84 2.17
CA LEU A 48 2.04 -0.46 2.21
C LEU A 48 1.43 -0.05 0.86
N GLU A 49 2.04 -0.45 -0.25
CA GLU A 49 1.49 -0.22 -1.58
C GLU A 49 0.06 -0.75 -1.69
N HIS A 50 -0.19 -2.00 -1.28
CA HIS A 50 -1.52 -2.61 -1.30
C HIS A 50 -2.55 -1.88 -0.43
N VAL A 51 -2.21 -1.56 0.81
CA VAL A 51 -3.15 -0.92 1.74
C VAL A 51 -3.43 0.54 1.42
N MET A 52 -2.58 1.18 0.62
CA MET A 52 -2.80 2.53 0.10
C MET A 52 -4.00 2.64 -0.87
N PHE A 53 -4.57 1.52 -1.32
CA PHE A 53 -5.81 1.47 -2.11
C PHE A 53 -7.09 1.36 -1.25
N LYS A 54 -6.97 1.26 0.07
CA LYS A 54 -8.10 1.00 0.97
C LYS A 54 -8.84 2.25 1.43
N GLY A 55 -8.43 3.41 0.93
CA GLY A 55 -9.08 4.69 1.17
C GLY A 55 -8.37 5.58 2.20
N THR A 56 -9.10 6.52 2.74
CA THR A 56 -8.60 7.58 3.61
C THR A 56 -9.59 7.85 4.74
N ASP A 57 -9.33 8.87 5.55
CA ASP A 57 -10.29 9.38 6.53
C ASP A 57 -11.58 9.97 5.90
N LYS A 58 -11.59 10.20 4.56
CA LYS A 58 -12.73 10.70 3.78
C LYS A 58 -13.21 9.72 2.73
N ILE A 59 -12.27 9.10 2.01
CA ILE A 59 -12.58 8.11 0.98
C ILE A 59 -12.72 6.75 1.65
N GLY A 60 -13.89 6.13 1.52
CA GLY A 60 -14.18 4.85 2.17
C GLY A 60 -14.66 4.96 3.61
N ALA A 61 -14.90 6.15 4.14
CA ALA A 61 -15.45 6.38 5.47
C ALA A 61 -16.89 6.92 5.40
N LEU A 62 -17.84 6.21 5.99
CA LEU A 62 -19.19 6.72 6.24
C LEU A 62 -19.22 7.70 7.43
N ASN A 63 -18.48 7.37 8.47
CA ASN A 63 -18.33 8.20 9.67
C ASN A 63 -16.94 7.98 10.29
N TRP A 64 -15.98 8.78 9.87
CA TRP A 64 -14.60 8.67 10.37
C TRP A 64 -14.49 8.91 11.88
N THR A 65 -15.27 9.83 12.44
CA THR A 65 -15.25 10.13 13.88
C THR A 65 -15.59 8.91 14.73
N GLU A 66 -16.48 8.05 14.26
CA GLU A 66 -16.81 6.78 14.92
C GLU A 66 -15.85 5.65 14.55
N GLU A 67 -15.29 5.64 13.33
CA GLU A 67 -14.38 4.62 12.84
C GLU A 67 -12.98 4.75 13.44
N GLU A 68 -12.45 5.98 13.58
CA GLU A 68 -11.08 6.26 14.01
C GLU A 68 -10.69 5.59 15.35
N PRO A 69 -11.51 5.65 16.42
CA PRO A 69 -11.19 4.96 17.66
C PRO A 69 -11.06 3.45 17.50
N ILE A 70 -11.93 2.83 16.69
CA ILE A 70 -11.91 1.38 16.43
C ILE A 70 -10.66 1.02 15.62
N TYR A 71 -10.33 1.84 14.62
CA TYR A 71 -9.12 1.68 13.81
C TYR A 71 -7.84 1.75 14.66
N LYS A 72 -7.75 2.71 15.59
CA LYS A 72 -6.62 2.80 16.52
C LYS A 72 -6.51 1.58 17.44
N GLU A 73 -7.63 1.06 17.89
CA GLU A 73 -7.67 -0.16 18.72
C GLU A 73 -7.21 -1.38 17.93
N ILE A 74 -7.62 -1.51 16.66
CA ILE A 74 -7.15 -2.59 15.78
C ILE A 74 -5.62 -2.55 15.64
N ILE A 75 -5.02 -1.37 15.39
CA ILE A 75 -3.57 -1.21 15.29
C ILE A 75 -2.89 -1.68 16.59
N ALA A 76 -3.37 -1.21 17.74
CA ALA A 76 -2.80 -1.58 19.05
C ALA A 76 -2.90 -3.09 19.31
N LYS A 77 -3.99 -3.74 18.88
CA LYS A 77 -4.17 -5.19 19.01
C LYS A 77 -3.24 -5.99 18.12
N TYR A 78 -2.96 -5.54 16.89
CA TYR A 78 -1.94 -6.15 16.03
C TYR A 78 -0.55 -6.05 16.66
N ASP A 79 -0.17 -4.90 17.21
CA ASP A 79 1.11 -4.74 17.87
C ASP A 79 1.21 -5.62 19.12
N GLN A 80 0.12 -5.72 19.91
CA GLN A 80 0.04 -6.64 21.05
C GLN A 80 0.19 -8.10 20.61
N MET A 81 -0.48 -8.51 19.52
CA MET A 81 -0.40 -9.87 18.99
C MET A 81 1.01 -10.21 18.49
N ALA A 82 1.72 -9.24 17.92
CA ALA A 82 3.08 -9.42 17.44
C ALA A 82 4.08 -9.69 18.58
N GLU A 83 3.84 -9.16 19.77
CA GLU A 83 4.69 -9.33 20.95
C GLU A 83 4.31 -10.54 21.82
N GLU A 84 3.10 -11.09 21.65
CA GLU A 84 2.62 -12.21 22.46
C GLU A 84 3.31 -13.52 22.03
N ALA A 85 3.80 -14.29 22.97
CA ALA A 85 4.45 -15.58 22.73
C ALA A 85 3.50 -16.77 22.90
N ASP A 86 2.43 -16.63 23.71
CA ASP A 86 1.47 -17.68 24.00
C ASP A 86 0.47 -17.86 22.86
N PRO A 87 0.42 -19.03 22.20
CA PRO A 87 -0.51 -19.26 21.08
C PRO A 87 -1.98 -19.08 21.44
N ALA A 88 -2.40 -19.46 22.65
CA ALA A 88 -3.79 -19.33 23.09
C ALA A 88 -4.18 -17.86 23.28
N LYS A 89 -3.27 -17.03 23.78
CA LYS A 89 -3.47 -15.60 23.89
C LYS A 89 -3.45 -14.92 22.52
N LYS A 90 -2.56 -15.33 21.60
CA LYS A 90 -2.59 -14.85 20.20
C LYS A 90 -3.94 -15.12 19.55
N GLU A 91 -4.49 -16.30 19.72
CA GLU A 91 -5.81 -16.65 19.18
C GLU A 91 -6.91 -15.77 19.79
N ALA A 92 -6.87 -15.48 21.09
CA ALA A 92 -7.82 -14.60 21.74
C ALA A 92 -7.75 -13.16 21.16
N ILE A 93 -6.52 -12.60 21.03
CA ILE A 93 -6.33 -11.28 20.43
C ILE A 93 -6.82 -11.26 18.96
N SER A 94 -6.55 -12.31 18.19
CA SER A 94 -7.04 -12.42 16.80
C SER A 94 -8.58 -12.39 16.74
N LYS A 95 -9.28 -13.02 17.66
CA LYS A 95 -10.75 -12.94 17.76
C LYS A 95 -11.24 -11.51 18.04
N GLU A 96 -10.58 -10.81 18.98
CA GLU A 96 -10.88 -9.40 19.27
C GLU A 96 -10.65 -8.50 18.04
N ILE A 97 -9.54 -8.69 17.31
CA ILE A 97 -9.27 -7.99 16.05
C ILE A 97 -10.39 -8.23 15.03
N ASN A 98 -10.84 -9.47 14.87
CA ASN A 98 -11.93 -9.80 13.95
C ASN A 98 -13.25 -9.10 14.34
N GLU A 99 -13.60 -9.08 15.61
CA GLU A 99 -14.79 -8.37 16.10
C GLU A 99 -14.73 -6.87 15.83
N LEU A 100 -13.57 -6.25 16.11
CA LEU A 100 -13.33 -4.84 15.82
C LEU A 100 -13.37 -4.55 14.32
N THR A 101 -12.79 -5.43 13.49
CA THR A 101 -12.80 -5.30 12.02
C THR A 101 -14.23 -5.37 11.47
N VAL A 102 -15.06 -6.28 11.97
CA VAL A 102 -16.49 -6.36 11.61
C VAL A 102 -17.22 -5.08 12.02
N LYS A 103 -16.92 -4.54 13.20
CA LYS A 103 -17.49 -3.29 13.68
C LYS A 103 -17.08 -2.09 12.83
N ALA A 104 -15.79 -1.94 12.53
CA ALA A 104 -15.26 -0.90 11.64
C ALA A 104 -15.85 -1.00 10.22
N GLY A 105 -16.00 -2.22 9.70
CA GLY A 105 -16.57 -2.48 8.36
C GLY A 105 -17.98 -1.94 8.16
N LYS A 106 -18.75 -1.75 9.23
CA LYS A 106 -20.09 -1.12 9.16
C LYS A 106 -20.02 0.40 8.98
N LEU A 107 -18.89 1.00 9.26
CA LEU A 107 -18.61 2.44 9.16
C LEU A 107 -17.80 2.78 7.90
N GLY A 108 -17.42 1.78 7.12
CA GLY A 108 -16.65 1.93 5.90
C GLY A 108 -17.44 1.60 4.63
N LEU A 109 -17.01 2.19 3.52
CA LEU A 109 -17.47 1.85 2.15
C LEU A 109 -16.34 1.09 1.45
N PRO A 110 -16.50 -0.23 1.22
CA PRO A 110 -15.45 -1.01 0.55
C PRO A 110 -15.28 -0.53 -0.90
N ASN A 111 -14.03 -0.56 -1.38
CA ASN A 111 -13.66 -0.25 -2.76
C ASN A 111 -13.99 1.18 -3.24
N GLU A 112 -14.33 2.11 -2.35
CA GLU A 112 -14.72 3.47 -2.75
C GLU A 112 -13.61 4.18 -3.53
N TYR A 113 -12.34 3.98 -3.18
CA TYR A 113 -11.21 4.54 -3.94
C TYR A 113 -11.26 4.09 -5.41
N SER A 114 -11.42 2.79 -5.65
CA SER A 114 -11.51 2.23 -7.01
C SER A 114 -12.74 2.74 -7.74
N ASN A 115 -13.89 2.78 -7.08
CA ASN A 115 -15.13 3.29 -7.64
C ASN A 115 -15.03 4.78 -8.01
N LEU A 116 -14.36 5.60 -7.20
CA LEU A 116 -14.10 7.01 -7.52
C LEU A 116 -13.20 7.15 -8.74
N MET A 117 -12.13 6.37 -8.82
CA MET A 117 -11.22 6.37 -9.97
C MET A 117 -11.96 5.94 -11.25
N GLU A 118 -12.75 4.88 -11.21
CA GLU A 118 -13.58 4.42 -12.32
C GLU A 118 -14.62 5.47 -12.73
N SER A 119 -15.30 6.10 -11.78
CA SER A 119 -16.32 7.11 -12.03
C SER A 119 -15.79 8.35 -12.75
N MET A 120 -14.51 8.69 -12.58
CA MET A 120 -13.85 9.76 -13.32
C MET A 120 -13.28 9.30 -14.67
N GLY A 121 -13.46 8.04 -15.05
CA GLY A 121 -12.96 7.48 -16.30
C GLY A 121 -11.48 7.07 -16.24
N ALA A 122 -10.92 6.89 -15.05
CA ALA A 122 -9.54 6.42 -14.92
C ALA A 122 -9.41 4.95 -15.39
N LYS A 123 -8.28 4.67 -16.04
CA LYS A 123 -7.91 3.34 -16.55
C LYS A 123 -6.49 2.99 -16.12
N GLY A 124 -6.22 1.71 -16.02
CA GLY A 124 -4.88 1.23 -15.66
C GLY A 124 -4.44 1.76 -14.29
N VAL A 125 -5.38 1.88 -13.35
CA VAL A 125 -5.08 2.24 -11.96
C VAL A 125 -4.25 1.13 -11.36
N ASN A 126 -2.99 1.41 -11.06
CA ASN A 126 -2.06 0.40 -10.58
C ASN A 126 -0.94 1.06 -9.76
N ALA A 127 -0.11 0.22 -9.17
CA ALA A 127 1.08 0.62 -8.45
C ALA A 127 2.18 -0.43 -8.61
N GLY A 128 3.36 -0.15 -8.11
CA GLY A 128 4.44 -1.12 -8.06
C GLY A 128 5.52 -0.68 -7.10
N THR A 129 6.10 -1.65 -6.40
CA THR A 129 7.20 -1.45 -5.46
C THR A 129 8.47 -2.05 -6.03
N TYR A 130 9.55 -1.28 -5.99
CA TYR A 130 10.91 -1.68 -6.31
C TYR A 130 11.83 -1.56 -5.09
N TYR A 131 13.11 -1.78 -5.29
CA TYR A 131 14.09 -1.66 -4.20
C TYR A 131 14.15 -0.24 -3.63
N ASP A 132 14.19 0.79 -4.49
CA ASP A 132 14.45 2.18 -4.09
C ASP A 132 13.22 3.08 -4.13
N TRP A 133 12.13 2.64 -4.72
CA TRP A 133 10.97 3.47 -4.95
C TRP A 133 9.68 2.67 -5.10
N THR A 134 8.58 3.33 -4.77
CA THR A 134 7.22 2.86 -5.01
C THR A 134 6.50 3.88 -5.88
N PHE A 135 5.71 3.45 -6.84
CA PHE A 135 4.97 4.35 -7.71
C PHE A 135 3.50 3.94 -7.80
N TYR A 136 2.66 4.93 -8.06
CA TYR A 136 1.22 4.80 -8.23
C TYR A 136 0.82 5.55 -9.48
N HIS A 137 0.08 4.93 -10.40
CA HIS A 137 -0.26 5.55 -11.65
C HIS A 137 -1.67 5.23 -12.13
N SER A 138 -2.17 6.07 -13.04
CA SER A 138 -3.39 5.82 -13.80
C SER A 138 -3.43 6.74 -15.02
N SER A 139 -4.19 6.35 -16.05
CA SER A 139 -4.58 7.24 -17.15
C SER A 139 -6.01 7.71 -16.93
N PHE A 140 -6.30 8.97 -17.23
CA PHE A 140 -7.62 9.58 -17.04
C PHE A 140 -7.85 10.70 -18.03
N PRO A 141 -9.11 11.06 -18.36
CA PRO A 141 -9.41 12.19 -19.26
C PRO A 141 -8.86 13.51 -18.73
N ALA A 142 -8.26 14.33 -19.60
CA ALA A 142 -7.54 15.54 -19.21
C ALA A 142 -8.39 16.55 -18.39
N TYR A 143 -9.71 16.62 -18.64
CA TYR A 143 -10.60 17.47 -17.87
C TYR A 143 -10.82 17.03 -16.40
N GLN A 144 -10.38 15.82 -16.03
CA GLN A 144 -10.46 15.27 -14.67
C GLN A 144 -9.19 15.51 -13.83
N ILE A 145 -8.21 16.25 -14.34
CA ILE A 145 -6.92 16.44 -13.65
C ILE A 145 -7.07 16.97 -12.22
N ASN A 146 -7.97 17.91 -11.99
CA ASN A 146 -8.19 18.47 -10.66
C ASN A 146 -8.72 17.41 -9.70
N LYS A 147 -9.66 16.56 -10.15
CA LYS A 147 -10.22 15.48 -9.33
C LYS A 147 -9.18 14.40 -9.04
N TRP A 148 -8.35 14.06 -10.04
CA TRP A 148 -7.25 13.13 -9.85
C TRP A 148 -6.23 13.65 -8.82
N LEU A 149 -5.88 14.93 -8.87
CA LEU A 149 -4.98 15.57 -7.91
C LEU A 149 -5.58 15.57 -6.50
N GLU A 150 -6.87 15.85 -6.36
CA GLU A 150 -7.58 15.84 -5.08
C GLU A 150 -7.57 14.43 -4.46
N ILE A 151 -8.00 13.41 -5.21
CA ILE A 151 -8.03 12.02 -4.75
C ILE A 151 -6.61 11.54 -4.40
N SER A 152 -5.62 11.86 -5.24
CA SER A 152 -4.23 11.47 -5.00
C SER A 152 -3.66 12.17 -3.76
N SER A 153 -3.89 13.49 -3.60
CA SER A 153 -3.40 14.20 -2.41
C SER A 153 -4.03 13.68 -1.13
N GLN A 154 -5.33 13.42 -1.13
CA GLN A 154 -6.03 12.82 0.01
C GLN A 154 -5.45 11.45 0.37
N ARG A 155 -5.17 10.60 -0.61
CA ARG A 155 -4.55 9.28 -0.45
C ARG A 155 -3.20 9.35 0.27
N PHE A 156 -2.33 10.30 -0.08
CA PHE A 156 -0.99 10.41 0.53
C PHE A 156 -0.95 11.22 1.83
N LEU A 157 -1.95 12.07 2.08
CA LEU A 157 -2.00 12.88 3.30
C LEU A 157 -2.70 12.18 4.46
N HIS A 158 -3.72 11.39 4.19
CA HIS A 158 -4.60 10.82 5.20
C HIS A 158 -4.98 9.35 4.91
N PRO A 159 -4.00 8.46 4.64
CA PRO A 159 -4.30 7.06 4.36
C PRO A 159 -4.92 6.38 5.59
N VAL A 160 -5.85 5.46 5.33
CA VAL A 160 -6.41 4.57 6.36
C VAL A 160 -6.34 3.13 5.83
N PHE A 161 -5.60 2.29 6.54
CA PHE A 161 -5.30 0.92 6.12
C PHE A 161 -6.43 -0.04 6.51
N ARG A 162 -7.60 0.11 5.89
CA ARG A 162 -8.74 -0.79 6.08
C ARG A 162 -8.46 -2.16 5.49
N SER A 163 -9.20 -3.15 5.97
CA SER A 163 -9.11 -4.53 5.46
C SER A 163 -7.68 -5.10 5.52
N PHE A 164 -6.92 -4.69 6.52
CA PHE A 164 -5.52 -5.03 6.70
C PHE A 164 -5.27 -6.54 6.58
N GLN A 165 -6.05 -7.36 7.30
CA GLN A 165 -5.86 -8.81 7.30
C GLN A 165 -6.10 -9.43 5.92
N SER A 166 -7.16 -9.03 5.22
CA SER A 166 -7.43 -9.59 3.89
C SER A 166 -6.39 -9.18 2.85
N GLU A 167 -5.81 -7.98 2.97
CA GLU A 167 -4.69 -7.60 2.11
C GLU A 167 -3.41 -8.37 2.43
N LEU A 168 -3.18 -8.67 3.68
CA LEU A 168 -2.06 -9.52 4.08
C LEU A 168 -2.19 -10.92 3.46
N GLU A 169 -3.39 -11.48 3.47
CA GLU A 169 -3.69 -12.77 2.83
C GLU A 169 -3.46 -12.69 1.30
N ASN A 170 -3.87 -11.59 0.65
CA ASN A 170 -3.63 -11.36 -0.77
C ASN A 170 -2.12 -11.30 -1.09
N VAL A 171 -1.34 -10.57 -0.29
CA VAL A 171 0.13 -10.50 -0.46
C VAL A 171 0.78 -11.87 -0.22
N TYR A 172 0.28 -12.63 0.76
CA TYR A 172 0.77 -13.98 1.01
C TYR A 172 0.45 -14.95 -0.15
N GLU A 173 -0.73 -14.84 -0.76
CA GLU A 173 -1.08 -15.59 -1.96
C GLU A 173 -0.22 -15.18 -3.16
N GLU A 174 0.09 -13.89 -3.30
CA GLU A 174 1.01 -13.40 -4.33
C GLU A 174 2.42 -13.94 -4.11
N TYR A 175 2.89 -13.98 -2.86
CA TYR A 175 4.14 -14.64 -2.51
C TYR A 175 4.14 -16.10 -2.97
N ASN A 176 3.11 -16.88 -2.64
CA ASN A 176 3.01 -18.28 -3.05
C ASN A 176 3.05 -18.44 -4.57
N ARG A 177 2.28 -17.61 -5.30
CA ARG A 177 2.30 -17.61 -6.78
C ARG A 177 3.67 -17.24 -7.36
N SER A 178 4.41 -16.36 -6.70
CA SER A 178 5.75 -15.97 -7.13
C SER A 178 6.76 -17.10 -7.05
N GLN A 179 6.55 -18.08 -6.17
CA GLN A 179 7.44 -19.24 -6.03
C GLN A 179 7.32 -20.21 -7.22
N ASP A 180 6.20 -20.21 -7.92
CA ASP A 180 5.97 -21.04 -9.10
C ASP A 180 6.58 -20.42 -10.38
N ASP A 181 7.02 -19.15 -10.34
CA ASP A 181 7.62 -18.44 -11.47
C ASP A 181 9.14 -18.65 -11.50
N GLN A 182 9.60 -19.47 -12.43
CA GLN A 182 11.03 -19.77 -12.59
C GLN A 182 11.88 -18.53 -12.90
N GLY A 183 11.35 -17.56 -13.65
CA GLY A 183 12.05 -16.31 -13.97
C GLY A 183 12.26 -15.45 -12.73
N ARG A 184 11.25 -15.34 -11.88
CA ARG A 184 11.34 -14.65 -10.57
C ARG A 184 12.32 -15.35 -9.64
N ALA A 185 12.26 -16.68 -9.54
CA ALA A 185 13.18 -17.47 -8.72
C ALA A 185 14.64 -17.31 -9.15
N GLN A 186 14.91 -17.31 -10.47
CA GLN A 186 16.25 -17.07 -11.02
C GLN A 186 16.74 -15.64 -10.70
N ASN A 187 15.89 -14.64 -10.91
CA ASN A 187 16.25 -13.25 -10.59
C ASN A 187 16.54 -13.08 -9.10
N GLN A 188 15.70 -13.63 -8.23
CA GLN A 188 15.90 -13.57 -6.78
C GLN A 188 17.24 -14.22 -6.39
N PHE A 189 17.55 -15.41 -6.93
CA PHE A 189 18.84 -16.07 -6.68
C PHE A 189 20.03 -15.22 -7.13
N VAL A 190 19.94 -14.57 -8.31
CA VAL A 190 20.98 -13.66 -8.79
C VAL A 190 21.16 -12.47 -7.85
N MET A 191 20.05 -11.84 -7.43
CA MET A 191 20.09 -10.71 -6.50
C MET A 191 20.68 -11.09 -5.14
N GLU A 192 20.31 -12.23 -4.59
CA GLU A 192 20.88 -12.76 -3.34
C GLU A 192 22.40 -12.96 -3.42
N LYS A 193 22.88 -13.49 -4.54
CA LYS A 193 24.33 -13.74 -4.73
C LYS A 193 25.13 -12.50 -5.10
N ALA A 194 24.55 -11.63 -5.94
CA ALA A 194 25.23 -10.42 -6.38
C ALA A 194 25.29 -9.33 -5.30
N PHE A 195 24.31 -9.31 -4.39
CA PHE A 195 24.14 -8.30 -3.37
C PHE A 195 24.16 -8.86 -1.95
N GLU A 196 24.95 -9.91 -1.70
CA GLU A 196 25.07 -10.52 -0.38
C GLU A 196 25.43 -9.46 0.69
N GLY A 197 24.62 -9.41 1.78
CA GLY A 197 24.77 -8.40 2.84
C GLY A 197 24.22 -7.01 2.52
N HIS A 198 23.72 -6.77 1.31
CA HIS A 198 23.04 -5.53 0.93
C HIS A 198 21.51 -5.75 0.90
N PRO A 199 20.68 -4.73 1.22
CA PRO A 199 19.21 -4.88 1.17
C PRO A 199 18.64 -5.36 -0.17
N TYR A 200 19.33 -5.20 -1.28
CA TYR A 200 18.92 -5.74 -2.59
C TYR A 200 18.93 -7.26 -2.67
N SER A 201 19.59 -7.95 -1.74
CA SER A 201 19.51 -9.42 -1.64
C SER A 201 18.17 -9.90 -1.11
N ARG A 202 17.39 -9.02 -0.46
CA ARG A 202 16.08 -9.35 0.12
C ARG A 202 14.98 -9.32 -0.94
N SER A 203 14.00 -10.20 -0.83
CA SER A 203 12.83 -10.19 -1.70
C SER A 203 11.96 -8.94 -1.44
N ILE A 204 11.50 -8.27 -2.50
CA ILE A 204 10.62 -7.11 -2.42
C ILE A 204 9.29 -7.48 -1.75
N ILE A 205 8.77 -8.68 -2.04
CA ILE A 205 7.51 -9.14 -1.44
C ILE A 205 7.66 -9.52 0.04
N GLY A 206 8.90 -9.65 0.52
CA GLY A 206 9.21 -10.01 1.89
C GLY A 206 9.29 -11.51 2.15
N LEU A 207 9.52 -11.86 3.40
CA LEU A 207 9.59 -13.25 3.88
C LEU A 207 8.24 -13.68 4.47
N PRO A 208 7.84 -14.95 4.29
CA PRO A 208 6.56 -15.47 4.79
C PRO A 208 6.36 -15.30 6.30
N GLU A 209 7.42 -15.49 7.09
CA GLU A 209 7.39 -15.32 8.54
C GLU A 209 7.13 -13.88 8.96
N HIS A 210 7.64 -12.90 8.21
CA HIS A 210 7.39 -11.47 8.47
C HIS A 210 5.97 -11.08 8.07
N LEU A 211 5.47 -11.59 6.95
CA LEU A 211 4.09 -11.36 6.50
C LEU A 211 3.05 -11.98 7.44
N LYS A 212 3.38 -13.08 8.14
CA LYS A 212 2.47 -13.72 9.11
C LYS A 212 2.37 -13.01 10.46
N ASN A 213 3.28 -12.10 10.75
CA ASN A 213 3.32 -11.40 12.04
C ASN A 213 3.49 -9.88 11.82
N PRO A 214 2.56 -9.23 11.13
CA PRO A 214 2.70 -7.82 10.77
C PRO A 214 2.58 -6.90 11.99
N ARG A 215 3.36 -5.82 11.98
CA ARG A 215 3.20 -4.69 12.90
C ARG A 215 2.64 -3.49 12.14
N LEU A 216 1.37 -3.17 12.39
CA LEU A 216 0.71 -2.05 11.73
C LEU A 216 1.32 -0.68 12.09
N SER A 217 1.85 -0.54 13.29
CA SER A 217 2.54 0.68 13.72
C SER A 217 3.87 0.94 13.01
N LYS A 218 4.35 -0.01 12.19
CA LYS A 218 5.59 0.11 11.41
C LYS A 218 5.34 0.50 9.95
N LEU A 219 4.10 0.46 9.48
CA LEU A 219 3.69 0.99 8.18
C LEU A 219 3.62 2.52 8.22
#